data_d30f65475774170a40f3f80edef1ae2a
#
_entry.id   d30f65475774170a40f3f80edef1ae2a
#
_cell.length_a   1.000
_cell.length_b   1.000
_cell.length_c   1.000
_cell.angle_alpha   90.00
_cell.angle_beta   90.00
_cell.angle_gamma   90.00
#
_symmetry.space_group_name_H-M   'P 1'
#
loop_
_entity.id
_entity.type
_entity.pdbx_description
1 polymer ?
#
loop_
_entity_poly.entity_id
_entity_poly.type
_entity_poly.pdbx_seq_one_letter_code
_entity_poly.pdbx_strand_id
1 'polypeptide(L)'
;MTSQAQGDNASTLSRRKFLGFGALALGSLAATSVVTSPASAAIFGRGAEEFEGARRIAFRNSHTGETFSGVYRVGDKYLPDAFDRINIVLRDFRTNELFPIDPRVMDIIYTVHQMTRQSEPYEVLSGYRCPKTNSGLRSHSEGVAKNSLHMTGQAIDLRIPGFNTSQIRSLAVSLKAGGVGYYPKSNFVHMDSGDVRTW
;
A
#
# COMPACT_ATOMS: atom_id res chain seq x y z
N MET A 1 66.49 8.35 -12.41
CA MET A 1 66.72 6.96 -11.90
C MET A 1 65.40 6.25 -12.10
N THR A 2 65.23 5.58 -13.22
CA THR A 2 65.32 4.12 -13.46
C THR A 2 64.16 3.41 -12.77
N SER A 3 63.27 2.62 -13.39
CA SER A 3 63.27 1.77 -14.58
C SER A 3 61.95 1.02 -14.57
N GLN A 4 61.15 0.98 -15.64
CA GLN A 4 60.84 -0.18 -16.51
C GLN A 4 60.49 -1.49 -15.76
N ALA A 5 59.48 -2.32 -16.11
CA ALA A 5 59.08 -2.87 -17.38
C ALA A 5 57.69 -3.52 -17.22
N GLN A 6 56.68 -3.44 -18.07
CA GLN A 6 56.44 -4.20 -19.31
C GLN A 6 56.24 -5.72 -19.12
N GLY A 7 55.10 -6.23 -19.59
CA GLY A 7 54.79 -7.66 -19.72
C GLY A 7 53.42 -7.90 -20.34
N ASP A 8 53.33 -7.77 -21.67
CA ASP A 8 52.23 -8.29 -22.50
C ASP A 8 52.10 -9.81 -22.39
N ASN A 9 50.91 -10.34 -22.49
CA ASN A 9 50.72 -11.54 -23.31
C ASN A 9 49.29 -11.73 -23.79
N ALA A 10 49.13 -11.46 -25.07
CA ALA A 10 48.00 -11.92 -25.86
C ALA A 10 48.21 -13.40 -26.22
N SER A 11 47.18 -14.19 -26.22
CA SER A 11 47.13 -15.42 -26.98
C SER A 11 45.75 -15.65 -27.59
N THR A 12 45.68 -15.30 -28.85
CA THR A 12 44.78 -15.79 -29.89
C THR A 12 45.08 -17.26 -30.20
N LEU A 13 44.06 -18.07 -30.44
CA LEU A 13 44.02 -19.32 -31.20
C LEU A 13 42.60 -19.89 -31.13
N SER A 14 41.93 -20.37 -32.10
CA SER A 14 42.10 -20.67 -33.50
C SER A 14 40.83 -21.42 -33.92
N ARG A 15 40.33 -21.02 -35.07
CA ARG A 15 39.19 -21.68 -35.73
C ARG A 15 39.67 -23.08 -36.20
N ARG A 16 38.91 -24.13 -35.94
CA ARG A 16 38.96 -25.37 -36.71
C ARG A 16 37.58 -25.79 -37.17
N LYS A 17 37.43 -25.74 -38.48
CA LYS A 17 36.38 -26.37 -39.28
C LYS A 17 36.57 -27.90 -39.21
N PHE A 18 35.47 -28.64 -39.04
CA PHE A 18 35.41 -30.02 -39.49
C PHE A 18 34.15 -30.18 -40.33
N LEU A 19 34.38 -30.47 -41.59
CA LEU A 19 33.44 -31.02 -42.55
C LEU A 19 33.54 -32.56 -42.48
N GLY A 20 32.42 -33.24 -42.56
CA GLY A 20 32.42 -34.71 -42.77
C GLY A 20 31.06 -35.34 -42.74
N PHE A 21 30.45 -35.52 -43.92
CA PHE A 21 29.63 -36.63 -44.41
C PHE A 21 28.69 -37.39 -43.44
N GLY A 22 27.41 -37.37 -43.59
CA GLY A 22 26.52 -38.10 -44.48
C GLY A 22 26.13 -39.51 -43.97
N ALA A 23 24.85 -39.68 -43.51
CA ALA A 23 24.09 -40.88 -43.70
C ALA A 23 22.59 -40.59 -43.42
N LEU A 24 21.77 -40.88 -44.43
CA LEU A 24 20.32 -40.93 -44.32
C LEU A 24 19.93 -42.16 -43.44
N ALA A 25 19.11 -41.91 -42.43
CA ALA A 25 18.29 -42.93 -41.81
C ALA A 25 16.90 -42.39 -41.58
N LEU A 26 15.94 -42.91 -42.30
CA LEU A 26 14.49 -42.79 -42.06
C LEU A 26 14.16 -43.44 -40.71
N GLY A 27 13.58 -42.68 -39.79
CA GLY A 27 13.18 -43.22 -38.48
C GLY A 27 12.18 -42.32 -37.82
N SER A 28 10.92 -42.67 -37.90
CA SER A 28 9.77 -42.46 -37.00
C SER A 28 9.66 -41.08 -36.30
N LEU A 29 8.64 -40.31 -36.72
CA LEU A 29 8.07 -39.24 -35.92
C LEU A 29 7.53 -39.80 -34.58
N ALA A 30 8.29 -39.69 -33.52
CA ALA A 30 7.75 -39.69 -32.17
C ALA A 30 7.48 -38.25 -31.79
N ALA A 31 6.22 -37.87 -31.82
CA ALA A 31 5.76 -36.61 -31.24
C ALA A 31 5.98 -36.67 -29.74
N THR A 32 7.11 -36.15 -29.26
CA THR A 32 7.29 -35.84 -27.85
C THR A 32 6.44 -34.60 -27.55
N SER A 33 5.23 -34.86 -27.07
CA SER A 33 4.44 -33.85 -26.39
C SER A 33 5.25 -33.34 -25.19
N VAL A 34 5.80 -32.12 -25.30
CA VAL A 34 6.35 -31.40 -24.17
C VAL A 34 5.16 -31.11 -23.25
N VAL A 35 5.00 -31.97 -22.24
CA VAL A 35 4.14 -31.68 -21.11
C VAL A 35 4.80 -30.56 -20.36
N THR A 36 4.44 -29.34 -20.71
CA THR A 36 4.73 -28.17 -19.86
C THR A 36 3.89 -28.33 -18.59
N SER A 37 4.55 -28.84 -17.54
CA SER A 37 3.95 -28.89 -16.22
C SER A 37 3.51 -27.48 -15.80
N PRO A 38 2.24 -27.27 -15.44
CA PRO A 38 1.77 -25.97 -14.95
C PRO A 38 2.10 -25.79 -13.46
N ALA A 39 3.34 -26.14 -13.05
CA ALA A 39 3.75 -26.09 -11.64
C ALA A 39 4.28 -24.71 -11.20
N SER A 40 4.51 -23.77 -12.12
CA SER A 40 5.01 -22.42 -11.76
C SER A 40 3.95 -21.33 -11.67
N ALA A 41 2.70 -21.62 -12.05
CA ALA A 41 1.61 -20.62 -11.95
C ALA A 41 0.78 -20.78 -10.66
N ALA A 42 1.05 -21.79 -9.85
CA ALA A 42 0.21 -22.11 -8.68
C ALA A 42 0.62 -21.41 -7.37
N ILE A 43 1.66 -20.57 -7.38
CA ILE A 43 2.13 -19.89 -6.15
C ILE A 43 1.52 -18.48 -6.00
N PHE A 44 1.01 -17.87 -7.07
CA PHE A 44 0.36 -16.55 -7.02
C PHE A 44 -1.17 -16.56 -7.17
N GLY A 45 -1.79 -17.72 -7.23
CA GLY A 45 -3.20 -17.91 -7.57
C GLY A 45 -4.03 -18.69 -6.57
N ARG A 46 -3.65 -18.76 -5.28
CA ARG A 46 -4.67 -19.09 -4.28
C ARG A 46 -5.47 -17.82 -4.08
N GLY A 47 -6.61 -17.75 -4.77
CA GLY A 47 -7.63 -16.76 -4.59
C GLY A 47 -7.84 -16.56 -3.09
N ALA A 48 -7.81 -15.30 -2.64
CA ALA A 48 -8.36 -14.95 -1.37
C ALA A 48 -9.75 -15.58 -1.36
N GLU A 49 -9.96 -16.60 -0.52
CA GLU A 49 -11.30 -17.06 -0.19
C GLU A 49 -12.02 -15.78 0.24
N GLU A 50 -13.00 -15.38 -0.56
CA GLU A 50 -13.80 -14.21 -0.30
C GLU A 50 -14.72 -14.63 0.84
N PHE A 51 -14.23 -14.44 2.08
CA PHE A 51 -15.04 -14.69 3.26
C PHE A 51 -16.27 -13.80 3.18
N GLU A 52 -17.43 -14.39 3.23
CA GLU A 52 -18.70 -13.66 3.25
C GLU A 52 -18.64 -12.61 4.37
N GLY A 53 -18.91 -11.35 4.04
CA GLY A 53 -18.81 -10.23 4.97
C GLY A 53 -17.38 -9.72 5.23
N ALA A 54 -16.37 -10.12 4.44
CA ALA A 54 -15.02 -9.59 4.55
C ALA A 54 -14.93 -8.13 4.09
N ARG A 55 -14.33 -7.27 4.93
CA ARG A 55 -14.00 -5.89 4.58
C ARG A 55 -12.52 -5.78 4.32
N ARG A 56 -12.18 -5.47 3.07
CA ARG A 56 -10.82 -5.27 2.60
C ARG A 56 -10.57 -3.80 2.30
N ILE A 57 -9.43 -3.29 2.74
CA ILE A 57 -9.00 -1.93 2.43
C ILE A 57 -7.54 -1.91 2.01
N ALA A 58 -7.16 -0.93 1.20
CA ALA A 58 -5.79 -0.67 0.82
C ALA A 58 -5.47 0.81 1.00
N PHE A 59 -4.28 1.11 1.52
CA PHE A 59 -3.76 2.46 1.62
C PHE A 59 -2.22 2.48 1.65
N ARG A 60 -1.67 3.63 1.30
CA ARG A 60 -0.25 3.93 1.32
C ARG A 60 -0.02 5.19 2.16
N ASN A 61 0.94 5.16 3.06
CA ASN A 61 1.41 6.36 3.75
C ASN A 61 2.23 7.23 2.79
N SER A 62 1.85 8.49 2.60
CA SER A 62 2.49 9.42 1.66
C SER A 62 3.90 9.84 2.09
N HIS A 63 4.24 9.72 3.37
CA HIS A 63 5.53 10.14 3.93
C HIS A 63 6.54 9.01 4.01
N THR A 64 6.11 7.80 4.39
CA THR A 64 7.00 6.65 4.56
C THR A 64 7.01 5.71 3.36
N GLY A 65 5.98 5.79 2.52
CA GLY A 65 5.78 4.87 1.40
C GLY A 65 5.26 3.48 1.81
N GLU A 66 5.14 3.21 3.10
CA GLU A 66 4.61 1.95 3.63
C GLU A 66 3.16 1.75 3.23
N THR A 67 2.77 0.48 3.05
CA THR A 67 1.44 0.12 2.54
C THR A 67 0.77 -0.91 3.42
N PHE A 68 -0.55 -0.83 3.48
CA PHE A 68 -1.41 -1.90 3.94
C PHE A 68 -2.37 -2.28 2.80
N SER A 69 -2.54 -3.56 2.56
CA SER A 69 -3.60 -4.10 1.70
C SER A 69 -4.03 -5.44 2.28
N GLY A 70 -5.30 -5.56 2.67
CA GLY A 70 -5.78 -6.78 3.30
C GLY A 70 -7.17 -6.67 3.88
N VAL A 71 -7.69 -7.82 4.29
CA VAL A 71 -8.92 -7.90 5.08
C VAL A 71 -8.59 -7.46 6.51
N TYR A 72 -9.39 -6.54 7.07
CA TYR A 72 -9.23 -6.07 8.44
C TYR A 72 -10.41 -6.49 9.35
N ARG A 73 -11.53 -6.92 8.74
CA ARG A 73 -12.76 -7.32 9.43
C ARG A 73 -13.46 -8.43 8.64
N VAL A 74 -14.04 -9.41 9.34
CA VAL A 74 -14.92 -10.45 8.77
C VAL A 74 -16.18 -10.53 9.64
N GLY A 75 -17.33 -10.27 9.04
CA GLY A 75 -18.58 -10.12 9.78
C GLY A 75 -18.42 -9.03 10.85
N ASP A 76 -18.61 -9.42 12.13
CA ASP A 76 -18.48 -8.50 13.28
C ASP A 76 -17.09 -8.55 13.96
N LYS A 77 -16.15 -9.34 13.43
CA LYS A 77 -14.83 -9.55 14.05
C LYS A 77 -13.75 -8.75 13.33
N TYR A 78 -13.09 -7.84 14.03
CA TYR A 78 -11.86 -7.22 13.59
C TYR A 78 -10.68 -8.20 13.73
N LEU A 79 -9.74 -8.15 12.81
CA LEU A 79 -8.59 -9.07 12.77
C LEU A 79 -7.38 -8.42 13.46
N PRO A 80 -6.93 -8.94 14.63
CA PRO A 80 -5.82 -8.34 15.37
C PRO A 80 -4.55 -8.19 14.54
N ASP A 81 -4.14 -9.23 13.81
CA ASP A 81 -2.93 -9.20 12.96
C ASP A 81 -3.00 -8.13 11.85
N ALA A 82 -4.20 -7.85 11.35
CA ALA A 82 -4.40 -6.77 10.39
C ALA A 82 -4.22 -5.40 11.07
N PHE A 83 -4.75 -5.23 12.31
CA PHE A 83 -4.59 -3.99 13.07
C PHE A 83 -3.16 -3.75 13.50
N ASP A 84 -2.38 -4.78 13.84
CA ASP A 84 -0.94 -4.63 14.12
C ASP A 84 -0.22 -4.01 12.92
N ARG A 85 -0.51 -4.47 11.71
CA ARG A 85 0.05 -3.90 10.48
C ARG A 85 -0.49 -2.51 10.16
N ILE A 86 -1.78 -2.27 10.36
CA ILE A 86 -2.43 -0.97 10.19
C ILE A 86 -1.79 0.06 11.12
N ASN A 87 -1.61 -0.28 12.40
CA ASN A 87 -0.98 0.60 13.39
C ASN A 87 0.45 0.99 13.01
N ILE A 88 1.22 0.07 12.41
CA ILE A 88 2.57 0.37 11.89
C ILE A 88 2.49 1.41 10.78
N VAL A 89 1.65 1.21 9.77
CA VAL A 89 1.56 2.13 8.61
C VAL A 89 0.99 3.49 9.01
N LEU A 90 0.09 3.52 10.00
CA LEU A 90 -0.61 4.73 10.45
C LEU A 90 0.00 5.37 11.71
N ARG A 91 1.20 4.92 12.15
CA ARG A 91 1.91 5.51 13.29
C ARG A 91 2.29 6.96 13.05
N ASP A 92 2.69 7.65 14.10
CA ASP A 92 3.32 8.96 13.95
C ASP A 92 4.70 8.80 13.26
N PHE A 93 4.75 9.08 11.97
CA PHE A 93 5.96 8.90 11.16
C PHE A 93 7.12 9.83 11.57
N ARG A 94 6.86 10.88 12.34
CA ARG A 94 7.88 11.83 12.80
C ARG A 94 8.64 11.31 14.03
N THR A 95 7.93 10.57 14.89
CA THR A 95 8.49 10.03 16.15
C THR A 95 8.59 8.53 16.16
N ASN A 96 8.00 7.86 15.16
CA ASN A 96 7.82 6.40 15.09
C ASN A 96 6.96 5.83 16.23
N GLU A 97 6.24 6.69 16.95
CA GLU A 97 5.34 6.23 18.01
C GLU A 97 4.11 5.52 17.44
N LEU A 98 3.85 4.33 17.97
CA LEU A 98 2.69 3.50 17.66
C LEU A 98 1.56 3.80 18.64
N PHE A 99 0.34 3.80 18.12
CA PHE A 99 -0.89 3.88 18.91
C PHE A 99 -1.99 3.06 18.22
N PRO A 100 -2.87 2.39 18.96
CA PRO A 100 -3.98 1.66 18.36
C PRO A 100 -4.92 2.58 17.58
N ILE A 101 -5.16 2.22 16.31
CA ILE A 101 -6.16 2.90 15.47
C ILE A 101 -7.54 2.37 15.83
N ASP A 102 -8.49 3.28 16.04
CA ASP A 102 -9.89 2.94 16.33
C ASP A 102 -10.50 2.16 15.15
N PRO A 103 -11.00 0.93 15.37
CA PRO A 103 -11.63 0.16 14.31
C PRO A 103 -12.81 0.86 13.63
N ARG A 104 -13.50 1.75 14.32
CA ARG A 104 -14.63 2.52 13.75
C ARG A 104 -14.19 3.49 12.65
N VAL A 105 -13.01 4.14 12.80
CA VAL A 105 -12.52 5.01 11.73
C VAL A 105 -12.14 4.20 10.49
N MET A 106 -11.67 2.95 10.68
CA MET A 106 -11.41 2.04 9.56
C MET A 106 -12.71 1.67 8.82
N ASP A 107 -13.79 1.42 9.54
CA ASP A 107 -15.10 1.16 8.95
C ASP A 107 -15.65 2.37 8.18
N ILE A 108 -15.44 3.59 8.69
CA ILE A 108 -15.83 4.83 8.02
C ILE A 108 -15.09 4.97 6.69
N ILE A 109 -13.75 4.90 6.69
CA ILE A 109 -12.98 5.09 5.47
C ILE A 109 -13.21 3.94 4.47
N TYR A 110 -13.42 2.70 4.93
CA TYR A 110 -13.83 1.59 4.08
C TYR A 110 -15.15 1.89 3.37
N THR A 111 -16.18 2.30 4.13
CA THR A 111 -17.51 2.57 3.56
C THR A 111 -17.46 3.71 2.55
N VAL A 112 -16.75 4.80 2.87
CA VAL A 112 -16.58 5.92 1.93
C VAL A 112 -15.82 5.46 0.68
N HIS A 113 -14.78 4.62 0.80
CA HIS A 113 -14.07 4.08 -0.35
C HIS A 113 -15.00 3.30 -1.28
N GLN A 114 -15.84 2.41 -0.71
CA GLN A 114 -16.83 1.67 -1.51
C GLN A 114 -17.81 2.60 -2.25
N MET A 115 -18.24 3.68 -1.59
CA MET A 115 -19.14 4.68 -2.21
C MET A 115 -18.46 5.43 -3.36
N THR A 116 -17.14 5.58 -3.37
CA THR A 116 -16.41 6.23 -4.48
C THR A 116 -16.37 5.38 -5.75
N ARG A 117 -16.56 4.06 -5.64
CA ARG A 117 -16.39 3.07 -6.71
C ARG A 117 -14.99 3.10 -7.35
N GLN A 118 -13.98 3.58 -6.65
CA GLN A 118 -12.60 3.61 -7.12
C GLN A 118 -11.88 2.31 -6.73
N SER A 119 -10.95 1.87 -7.57
CA SER A 119 -10.04 0.76 -7.28
C SER A 119 -8.73 1.22 -6.64
N GLU A 120 -8.37 2.49 -6.86
CA GLU A 120 -7.13 3.05 -6.34
C GLU A 120 -7.13 3.10 -4.80
N PRO A 121 -6.01 2.72 -4.15
CA PRO A 121 -5.89 2.78 -2.70
C PRO A 121 -5.89 4.23 -2.20
N TYR A 122 -6.27 4.42 -0.95
CA TYR A 122 -6.06 5.70 -0.29
C TYR A 122 -4.57 6.05 -0.19
N GLU A 123 -4.26 7.31 -0.39
CA GLU A 123 -3.02 7.93 0.07
C GLU A 123 -3.29 8.62 1.40
N VAL A 124 -2.64 8.14 2.47
CA VAL A 124 -2.79 8.65 3.83
C VAL A 124 -1.69 9.67 4.12
N LEU A 125 -2.10 10.86 4.54
CA LEU A 125 -1.21 11.96 4.91
C LEU A 125 -0.94 11.99 6.42
N SER A 126 -1.91 11.54 7.25
CA SER A 126 -1.75 11.48 8.71
C SER A 126 -2.68 10.41 9.28
N GLY A 127 -2.14 9.53 10.09
CA GLY A 127 -2.88 8.63 10.98
C GLY A 127 -2.75 9.09 12.43
N TYR A 128 -2.19 8.25 13.32
CA TYR A 128 -1.87 8.65 14.69
C TYR A 128 -0.86 9.79 14.71
N ARG A 129 -1.04 10.65 15.68
CA ARG A 129 -0.17 11.82 15.94
C ARG A 129 0.05 11.95 17.43
N CYS A 130 1.27 11.77 17.90
CA CYS A 130 1.57 11.89 19.33
C CYS A 130 1.40 13.34 19.83
N PRO A 131 1.20 13.55 21.13
CA PRO A 131 1.02 14.90 21.70
C PRO A 131 2.14 15.88 21.35
N LYS A 132 3.39 15.38 21.28
CA LYS A 132 4.56 16.20 20.91
C LYS A 132 4.43 16.70 19.46
N THR A 133 4.11 15.80 18.52
CA THR A 133 3.90 16.17 17.12
C THR A 133 2.71 17.12 16.98
N ASN A 134 1.59 16.85 17.66
CA ASN A 134 0.41 17.70 17.61
C ASN A 134 0.72 19.12 18.13
N SER A 135 1.46 19.25 19.22
CA SER A 135 1.89 20.52 19.78
C SER A 135 2.81 21.29 18.80
N GLY A 136 3.78 20.59 18.20
CA GLY A 136 4.67 21.19 17.20
C GLY A 136 3.92 21.69 15.97
N LEU A 137 2.93 20.94 15.46
CA LEU A 137 2.11 21.38 14.33
C LEU A 137 1.24 22.60 14.68
N ARG A 138 0.72 22.66 15.91
CA ARG A 138 -0.08 23.80 16.37
C ARG A 138 0.72 25.10 16.46
N SER A 139 2.00 25.04 16.79
CA SER A 139 2.85 26.23 16.85
C SER A 139 3.13 26.86 15.47
N HIS A 140 2.86 26.11 14.39
CA HIS A 140 3.10 26.55 13.01
C HIS A 140 1.82 26.61 12.15
N SER A 141 0.65 26.27 12.71
CA SER A 141 -0.62 26.21 11.97
C SER A 141 -1.82 26.44 12.89
N GLU A 142 -2.70 27.36 12.50
CA GLU A 142 -3.96 27.62 13.21
C GLU A 142 -5.02 26.50 13.02
N GLY A 143 -4.85 25.65 12.00
CA GLY A 143 -5.82 24.59 11.66
C GLY A 143 -5.70 23.30 12.49
N VAL A 144 -4.78 23.24 13.46
CA VAL A 144 -4.56 22.02 14.28
C VAL A 144 -5.22 22.15 15.65
N ALA A 145 -6.21 21.30 15.92
CA ALA A 145 -6.93 21.30 17.19
C ALA A 145 -6.03 20.92 18.38
N LYS A 146 -6.28 21.52 19.55
CA LYS A 146 -5.58 21.18 20.81
C LYS A 146 -5.87 19.72 21.19
N ASN A 147 -7.14 19.33 21.15
CA ASN A 147 -7.63 17.99 21.46
C ASN A 147 -7.95 17.26 20.14
N SER A 148 -6.92 16.99 19.36
CA SER A 148 -7.05 16.32 18.06
C SER A 148 -7.33 14.84 18.21
N LEU A 149 -8.33 14.30 17.50
CA LEU A 149 -8.64 12.87 17.48
C LEU A 149 -7.54 12.01 16.83
N HIS A 150 -6.60 12.60 16.11
CA HIS A 150 -5.37 11.91 15.72
C HIS A 150 -4.55 11.44 16.93
N MET A 151 -4.59 12.14 18.07
CA MET A 151 -3.84 11.74 19.27
C MET A 151 -4.44 10.53 19.99
N THR A 152 -5.62 10.13 19.61
CA THR A 152 -6.33 8.96 20.16
C THR A 152 -6.60 7.88 19.12
N GLY A 153 -5.91 7.95 17.97
CA GLY A 153 -6.03 6.98 16.88
C GLY A 153 -7.40 6.97 16.18
N GLN A 154 -8.22 8.00 16.41
CA GLN A 154 -9.61 8.07 15.94
C GLN A 154 -9.77 8.87 14.64
N ALA A 155 -8.70 9.37 14.04
CA ALA A 155 -8.76 10.23 12.85
C ALA A 155 -7.70 9.86 11.82
N ILE A 156 -8.07 10.04 10.54
CA ILE A 156 -7.20 9.82 9.39
C ILE A 156 -7.39 10.96 8.39
N ASP A 157 -6.28 11.55 7.92
CA ASP A 157 -6.22 12.50 6.81
C ASP A 157 -5.83 11.75 5.54
N LEU A 158 -6.64 11.83 4.48
CA LEU A 158 -6.45 11.01 3.30
C LEU A 158 -6.99 11.64 2.01
N ARG A 159 -6.57 11.06 0.89
CA ARG A 159 -7.10 11.29 -0.45
C ARG A 159 -7.05 10.00 -1.28
N ILE A 160 -7.69 9.99 -2.44
CA ILE A 160 -7.49 8.98 -3.48
C ILE A 160 -6.78 9.66 -4.65
N PRO A 161 -5.60 9.16 -5.10
CA PRO A 161 -4.90 9.73 -6.24
C PRO A 161 -5.81 9.80 -7.49
N GLY A 162 -5.82 10.98 -8.13
CA GLY A 162 -6.65 11.18 -9.33
C GLY A 162 -8.15 11.37 -9.08
N PHE A 163 -8.64 11.23 -7.84
CA PHE A 163 -10.05 11.43 -7.50
C PHE A 163 -10.26 12.73 -6.72
N ASN A 164 -11.37 13.40 -7.00
CA ASN A 164 -11.64 14.72 -6.43
C ASN A 164 -11.97 14.64 -4.93
N THR A 165 -11.18 15.30 -4.10
CA THR A 165 -11.36 15.33 -2.64
C THR A 165 -12.70 15.95 -2.20
N SER A 166 -13.30 16.86 -2.98
CA SER A 166 -14.64 17.38 -2.69
C SER A 166 -15.71 16.30 -2.80
N GLN A 167 -15.54 15.34 -3.70
CA GLN A 167 -16.46 14.20 -3.82
C GLN A 167 -16.29 13.25 -2.64
N ILE A 168 -15.03 12.96 -2.22
CA ILE A 168 -14.76 12.17 -1.01
C ILE A 168 -15.46 12.83 0.20
N ARG A 169 -15.29 14.16 0.36
CA ARG A 169 -15.97 14.92 1.42
C ARG A 169 -17.48 14.73 1.38
N SER A 170 -18.09 14.89 0.22
CA SER A 170 -19.54 14.80 0.08
C SER A 170 -20.07 13.41 0.49
N LEU A 171 -19.38 12.34 0.08
CA LEU A 171 -19.70 10.98 0.47
C LEU A 171 -19.51 10.75 1.97
N ALA A 172 -18.40 11.22 2.55
CA ALA A 172 -18.14 11.11 3.99
C ALA A 172 -19.19 11.85 4.83
N VAL A 173 -19.59 13.07 4.41
CA VAL A 173 -20.65 13.85 5.07
C VAL A 173 -22.00 13.14 4.98
N SER A 174 -22.33 12.55 3.83
CA SER A 174 -23.60 11.83 3.66
C SER A 174 -23.72 10.59 4.54
N LEU A 175 -22.59 9.98 4.89
CA LEU A 175 -22.53 8.80 5.76
C LEU A 175 -22.94 9.11 7.22
N LYS A 176 -22.73 10.35 7.68
CA LYS A 176 -23.07 10.81 9.05
C LYS A 176 -22.49 9.91 10.16
N ALA A 177 -21.27 9.39 9.97
CA ALA A 177 -20.66 8.42 10.88
C ALA A 177 -19.59 9.02 11.80
N GLY A 178 -19.23 10.30 11.61
CA GLY A 178 -18.22 11.00 12.41
C GLY A 178 -17.91 12.39 11.87
N GLY A 179 -16.80 12.97 12.30
CA GLY A 179 -16.33 14.28 11.85
C GLY A 179 -15.70 14.22 10.46
N VAL A 180 -15.95 15.26 9.65
CA VAL A 180 -15.40 15.41 8.30
C VAL A 180 -14.84 16.84 8.13
N GLY A 181 -13.54 16.94 7.94
CA GLY A 181 -12.82 18.17 7.62
C GLY A 181 -12.41 18.23 6.15
N TYR A 182 -12.50 19.41 5.54
CA TYR A 182 -12.14 19.59 4.13
C TYR A 182 -11.00 20.58 3.96
N TYR A 183 -9.91 20.11 3.37
CA TYR A 183 -8.68 20.89 3.20
C TYR A 183 -8.29 20.97 1.71
N PRO A 184 -9.02 21.82 0.91
CA PRO A 184 -8.83 21.87 -0.54
C PRO A 184 -7.43 22.33 -0.95
N LYS A 185 -6.82 23.29 -0.23
CA LYS A 185 -5.46 23.77 -0.52
C LYS A 185 -4.40 22.70 -0.35
N SER A 186 -4.59 21.80 0.62
CA SER A 186 -3.69 20.69 0.92
C SER A 186 -4.12 19.37 0.25
N ASN A 187 -5.24 19.42 -0.47
CA ASN A 187 -5.82 18.31 -1.23
C ASN A 187 -6.01 17.03 -0.41
N PHE A 188 -6.71 17.14 0.74
CA PHE A 188 -7.10 15.98 1.53
C PHE A 188 -8.44 16.20 2.26
N VAL A 189 -8.98 15.10 2.75
CA VAL A 189 -10.16 15.05 3.63
C VAL A 189 -9.76 14.41 4.94
N HIS A 190 -10.14 15.03 6.04
CA HIS A 190 -10.08 14.46 7.37
C HIS A 190 -11.36 13.65 7.63
N MET A 191 -11.22 12.46 8.16
CA MET A 191 -12.34 11.65 8.67
C MET A 191 -12.01 11.13 10.06
N ASP A 192 -12.99 11.16 10.97
CA ASP A 192 -12.83 10.66 12.33
C ASP A 192 -14.08 9.92 12.84
N SER A 193 -13.91 9.15 13.93
CA SER A 193 -14.96 8.40 14.58
C SER A 193 -15.60 9.12 15.79
N GLY A 194 -15.38 10.44 15.90
CA GLY A 194 -16.02 11.28 16.92
C GLY A 194 -17.42 11.71 16.53
N ASP A 195 -17.92 12.76 17.17
CA ASP A 195 -19.23 13.31 16.88
C ASP A 195 -19.38 13.78 15.44
N VAL A 196 -20.59 13.66 14.89
CA VAL A 196 -20.90 14.11 13.52
C VAL A 196 -20.80 15.62 13.44
N ARG A 197 -19.82 16.10 12.69
CA ARG A 197 -19.57 17.53 12.46
C ARG A 197 -18.81 17.76 11.15
N THR A 198 -18.82 18.98 10.64
CA THR A 198 -18.08 19.33 9.40
C THR A 198 -17.43 20.70 9.53
N TRP A 199 -16.27 20.90 8.88
CA TRP A 199 -15.56 22.17 8.78
C TRP A 199 -14.75 22.30 7.50
#